data_06055ed5775e44d9a4755eb9b30825d1
#
_entry.id   06055ed5775e44d9a4755eb9b30825d1
#
_cell.length_a   1.000
_cell.length_b   1.000
_cell.length_c   1.000
_cell.angle_alpha   90.00
_cell.angle_beta   90.00
_cell.angle_gamma   90.00
#
_symmetry.space_group_name_H-M   'P 1'
#
loop_
_entity.id
_entity.type
_entity.pdbx_description
1 polymer ?
#
loop_
_entity_poly.entity_id
_entity_poly.type
_entity_poly.pdbx_seq_one_letter_code
_entity_poly.pdbx_strand_id
1 'polypeptide(L)'
;GRPTYGLMPLAKILELGNYGGFIVSYNGCQIINAQNGEILFERRINPEMLPYLEKKAHKNGFAIFTYHDDTLLTDSPNNEHIRTEAKLNNLKIIKEEDFSIAIDFAPCKCMLVSDDEEALTGLEEHWKRRLNGTLDVFRSEPYFLEVVPCGIDKANTLGALLSHLNITREEVIAIGDGVCDVNMLQIAGLGVAMGHSQDSVKVCADYVTASNEED
;
A
#
# COMPACT_ATOMS: atom_id res chain seq x y z
N GLY A 1 -1.76 -3.20 0.50
CA GLY A 1 -1.38 -1.80 0.56
C GLY A 1 -2.50 -0.83 0.92
N ARG A 2 -3.50 -1.27 1.75
CA ARG A 2 -4.64 -0.43 2.15
C ARG A 2 -4.24 0.80 2.96
N PRO A 3 -5.03 1.90 2.90
CA PRO A 3 -4.89 3.04 3.80
C PRO A 3 -5.22 2.63 5.24
N THR A 4 -4.67 3.34 6.20
CA THR A 4 -4.87 3.07 7.64
C THR A 4 -6.35 3.01 8.02
N TYR A 5 -7.13 3.99 7.57
CA TYR A 5 -8.56 4.03 7.88
C TYR A 5 -9.30 2.77 7.41
N GLY A 6 -8.96 2.22 6.24
CA GLY A 6 -9.54 0.99 5.70
C GLY A 6 -9.17 -0.27 6.50
N LEU A 7 -8.10 -0.23 7.31
CA LEU A 7 -7.66 -1.34 8.16
C LEU A 7 -8.24 -1.28 9.58
N MET A 8 -8.67 -0.10 10.06
CA MET A 8 -9.17 0.08 11.43
C MET A 8 -10.34 -0.84 11.81
N PRO A 9 -11.35 -1.09 10.93
CA PRO A 9 -12.44 -2.01 11.26
C PRO A 9 -11.93 -3.44 11.52
N LEU A 10 -11.01 -3.93 10.70
CA LEU A 10 -10.41 -5.25 10.86
C LEU A 10 -9.55 -5.34 12.13
N ALA A 11 -8.72 -4.33 12.39
CA ALA A 11 -7.92 -4.24 13.60
C ALA A 11 -8.78 -4.29 14.87
N LYS A 12 -9.96 -3.67 14.83
CA LYS A 12 -10.93 -3.71 15.92
C LYS A 12 -11.58 -5.09 16.09
N ILE A 13 -11.97 -5.75 14.98
CA ILE A 13 -12.55 -7.10 15.01
C ILE A 13 -11.54 -8.10 15.58
N LEU A 14 -10.27 -7.98 15.19
CA LEU A 14 -9.18 -8.82 15.67
C LEU A 14 -8.67 -8.41 17.07
N GLU A 15 -9.24 -7.37 17.67
CA GLU A 15 -8.83 -6.85 18.97
C GLU A 15 -7.32 -6.57 19.09
N LEU A 16 -6.68 -6.16 18.00
CA LEU A 16 -5.22 -6.01 17.96
C LEU A 16 -4.65 -5.14 19.08
N GLY A 17 -5.39 -4.10 19.50
CA GLY A 17 -4.98 -3.23 20.60
C GLY A 17 -4.88 -3.96 21.95
N ASN A 18 -5.71 -4.99 22.17
CA ASN A 18 -5.70 -5.77 23.43
C ASN A 18 -4.47 -6.69 23.53
N TYR A 19 -3.88 -7.03 22.38
CA TYR A 19 -2.72 -7.93 22.30
C TYR A 19 -1.41 -7.20 21.96
N GLY A 20 -1.37 -5.86 22.06
CA GLY A 20 -0.18 -5.08 21.69
C GLY A 20 0.14 -5.12 20.20
N GLY A 21 -0.89 -5.30 19.36
CA GLY A 21 -0.74 -5.40 17.91
C GLY A 21 -0.48 -4.05 17.22
N PHE A 22 -0.04 -4.13 15.98
CA PHE A 22 0.29 -2.99 15.13
C PHE A 22 -0.46 -3.07 13.80
N ILE A 23 -0.69 -1.91 13.20
CA ILE A 23 -1.22 -1.76 11.85
C ILE A 23 -0.09 -1.25 10.96
N VAL A 24 0.23 -2.00 9.91
CA VAL A 24 1.16 -1.57 8.85
C VAL A 24 0.34 -1.25 7.61
N SER A 25 0.30 0.02 7.22
CA SER A 25 -0.55 0.54 6.14
C SER A 25 0.27 1.13 5.00
N TYR A 26 -0.39 1.44 3.87
CA TYR A 26 0.23 2.06 2.68
C TYR A 26 1.50 1.31 2.23
N ASN A 27 1.44 -0.01 2.13
CA ASN A 27 2.57 -0.89 1.73
C ASN A 27 3.78 -0.85 2.68
N GLY A 28 3.61 -0.34 3.89
CA GLY A 28 4.68 -0.17 4.85
C GLY A 28 5.08 1.29 5.11
N CYS A 29 4.43 2.26 4.45
CA CYS A 29 4.73 3.68 4.70
C CYS A 29 4.40 4.13 6.12
N GLN A 30 3.50 3.44 6.82
CA GLN A 30 3.10 3.82 8.17
C GLN A 30 2.94 2.58 9.07
N ILE A 31 3.42 2.69 10.32
CA ILE A 31 3.19 1.73 11.41
C ILE A 31 2.51 2.46 12.55
N ILE A 32 1.38 1.93 12.98
CA ILE A 32 0.58 2.48 14.09
C ILE A 32 0.41 1.43 15.18
N ASN A 33 0.60 1.82 16.43
CA ASN A 33 0.20 1.01 17.58
C ASN A 33 -1.33 0.95 17.65
N ALA A 34 -1.90 -0.25 17.55
CA ALA A 34 -3.35 -0.44 17.50
C ALA A 34 -4.06 -0.11 18.83
N GLN A 35 -3.33 -0.05 19.94
CA GLN A 35 -3.89 0.24 21.25
C GLN A 35 -4.15 1.72 21.50
N ASN A 36 -3.17 2.57 21.14
CA ASN A 36 -3.19 4.00 21.46
C ASN A 36 -3.19 4.93 20.26
N GLY A 37 -3.05 4.38 19.03
CA GLY A 37 -3.00 5.17 17.79
C GLY A 37 -1.66 5.88 17.55
N GLU A 38 -0.64 5.61 18.36
CA GLU A 38 0.68 6.20 18.20
C GLU A 38 1.33 5.76 16.88
N ILE A 39 1.82 6.72 16.09
CA ILE A 39 2.58 6.46 14.88
C ILE A 39 4.03 6.19 15.25
N LEU A 40 4.48 4.93 15.10
CA LEU A 40 5.85 4.52 15.39
C LEU A 40 6.81 4.79 14.23
N PHE A 41 6.29 4.70 13.02
CA PHE A 41 7.06 4.91 11.80
C PHE A 41 6.17 5.51 10.73
N GLU A 42 6.74 6.46 9.99
CA GLU A 42 6.05 7.04 8.84
C GLU A 42 7.06 7.53 7.79
N ARG A 43 6.76 7.24 6.54
CA ARG A 43 7.43 7.81 5.37
C ARG A 43 6.38 8.45 4.46
N ARG A 44 6.71 9.63 3.95
CA ARG A 44 5.79 10.43 3.14
C ARG A 44 6.46 10.89 1.85
N ILE A 45 5.67 11.05 0.80
CA ILE A 45 6.11 11.65 -0.46
C ILE A 45 6.38 13.14 -0.21
N ASN A 46 7.53 13.65 -0.70
CA ASN A 46 7.77 15.09 -0.66
C ASN A 46 6.69 15.83 -1.49
N PRO A 47 5.91 16.75 -0.90
CA PRO A 47 4.86 17.48 -1.60
C PRO A 47 5.31 18.19 -2.88
N GLU A 48 6.57 18.60 -2.99
CA GLU A 48 7.15 19.18 -4.20
C GLU A 48 7.11 18.25 -5.42
N MET A 49 6.90 16.93 -5.19
CA MET A 49 6.75 15.95 -6.26
C MET A 49 5.32 15.91 -6.83
N LEU A 50 4.31 16.37 -6.08
CA LEU A 50 2.90 16.27 -6.49
C LEU A 50 2.61 16.95 -7.82
N PRO A 51 3.10 18.18 -8.12
CA PRO A 51 2.89 18.81 -9.41
C PRO A 51 3.48 18.01 -10.58
N TYR A 52 4.60 17.34 -10.34
CA TYR A 52 5.20 16.47 -11.37
C TYR A 52 4.35 15.22 -11.60
N LEU A 53 3.86 14.57 -10.55
CA LEU A 53 3.04 13.37 -10.63
C LEU A 53 1.72 13.69 -11.35
N GLU A 54 1.01 14.73 -10.93
CA GLU A 54 -0.23 15.20 -11.54
C GLU A 54 -0.06 15.54 -13.02
N LYS A 55 0.93 16.38 -13.35
CA LYS A 55 1.24 16.73 -14.75
C LYS A 55 1.48 15.50 -15.63
N LYS A 56 2.13 14.48 -15.10
CA LYS A 56 2.39 13.23 -15.83
C LYS A 56 1.15 12.37 -15.94
N ALA A 57 0.32 12.28 -14.90
CA ALA A 57 -0.98 11.64 -14.96
C ALA A 57 -1.84 12.25 -16.06
N HIS A 58 -2.06 13.55 -16.02
CA HIS A 58 -2.89 14.28 -17.01
C HIS A 58 -2.35 14.18 -18.43
N LYS A 59 -1.01 14.26 -18.63
CA LYS A 59 -0.40 14.09 -19.97
C LYS A 59 -0.72 12.74 -20.59
N ASN A 60 -0.90 11.69 -19.79
CA ASN A 60 -1.23 10.35 -20.25
C ASN A 60 -2.74 10.06 -20.19
N GLY A 61 -3.58 11.01 -19.79
CA GLY A 61 -5.02 10.81 -19.63
C GLY A 61 -5.39 9.96 -18.43
N PHE A 62 -4.50 9.85 -17.42
CA PHE A 62 -4.73 9.07 -16.21
C PHE A 62 -5.36 9.93 -15.12
N ALA A 63 -6.25 9.33 -14.33
CA ALA A 63 -6.71 9.90 -13.08
C ALA A 63 -5.65 9.76 -12.00
N ILE A 64 -5.64 10.66 -11.02
CA ILE A 64 -4.76 10.63 -9.86
C ILE A 64 -5.56 10.76 -8.58
N PHE A 65 -5.12 10.04 -7.53
CA PHE A 65 -5.69 10.20 -6.20
C PHE A 65 -4.68 9.93 -5.09
N THR A 66 -5.01 10.40 -3.89
CA THR A 66 -4.34 10.08 -2.64
C THR A 66 -5.33 9.95 -1.49
N TYR A 67 -4.83 9.62 -0.32
CA TYR A 67 -5.63 9.39 0.89
C TYR A 67 -5.28 10.42 1.97
N HIS A 68 -6.31 10.84 2.69
CA HIS A 68 -6.18 11.66 3.90
C HIS A 68 -7.26 11.28 4.90
N ASP A 69 -6.86 10.71 6.03
CA ASP A 69 -7.77 10.20 7.06
C ASP A 69 -8.88 9.29 6.49
N ASP A 70 -10.15 9.70 6.58
CA ASP A 70 -11.33 8.99 6.10
C ASP A 70 -11.72 9.39 4.66
N THR A 71 -10.81 10.07 3.94
CA THR A 71 -11.11 10.61 2.61
C THR A 71 -10.12 10.11 1.54
N LEU A 72 -10.62 10.04 0.32
CA LEU A 72 -9.88 9.85 -0.91
C LEU A 72 -10.01 11.12 -1.75
N LEU A 73 -8.90 11.81 -1.98
CA LEU A 73 -8.80 13.07 -2.72
C LEU A 73 -8.40 12.79 -4.16
N THR A 74 -9.16 13.29 -5.14
CA THR A 74 -8.95 12.98 -6.56
C THR A 74 -9.47 14.07 -7.49
N ASP A 75 -8.87 14.20 -8.67
CA ASP A 75 -9.38 15.00 -9.79
C ASP A 75 -10.56 14.34 -10.52
N SER A 76 -10.73 13.03 -10.37
CA SER A 76 -11.63 12.19 -11.14
C SER A 76 -12.61 11.37 -10.29
N PRO A 77 -13.54 11.99 -9.55
CA PRO A 77 -14.41 11.33 -8.57
C PRO A 77 -15.42 10.34 -9.19
N ASN A 78 -15.61 10.38 -10.51
CA ASN A 78 -16.51 9.51 -11.24
C ASN A 78 -15.82 8.26 -11.83
N ASN A 79 -14.50 8.13 -11.70
CA ASN A 79 -13.76 6.95 -12.13
C ASN A 79 -14.22 5.73 -11.31
N GLU A 80 -14.55 4.62 -11.99
CA GLU A 80 -15.11 3.42 -11.35
C GLU A 80 -14.13 2.71 -10.42
N HIS A 81 -12.85 2.67 -10.78
CA HIS A 81 -11.81 2.06 -9.94
C HIS A 81 -11.59 2.88 -8.66
N ILE A 82 -11.61 4.21 -8.75
CA ILE A 82 -11.51 5.11 -7.59
C ILE A 82 -12.72 4.92 -6.66
N ARG A 83 -13.93 4.80 -7.22
CA ARG A 83 -15.15 4.54 -6.44
C ARG A 83 -15.11 3.19 -5.74
N THR A 84 -14.60 2.16 -6.43
CA THR A 84 -14.44 0.83 -5.87
C THR A 84 -13.42 0.85 -4.73
N GLU A 85 -12.27 1.51 -4.93
CA GLU A 85 -11.23 1.66 -3.91
C GLU A 85 -11.76 2.40 -2.67
N ALA A 86 -12.48 3.50 -2.87
CA ALA A 86 -13.10 4.25 -1.77
C ALA A 86 -14.13 3.40 -1.00
N LYS A 87 -14.97 2.64 -1.72
CA LYS A 87 -15.96 1.74 -1.12
C LYS A 87 -15.31 0.63 -0.30
N LEU A 88 -14.26 -0.02 -0.84
CA LEU A 88 -13.54 -1.12 -0.17
C LEU A 88 -12.87 -0.67 1.14
N ASN A 89 -12.47 0.59 1.21
CA ASN A 89 -11.80 1.17 2.37
C ASN A 89 -12.71 2.07 3.22
N ASN A 90 -14.02 2.14 2.89
CA ASN A 90 -15.02 2.97 3.56
C ASN A 90 -14.63 4.46 3.63
N LEU A 91 -14.10 4.99 2.51
CA LEU A 91 -13.64 6.37 2.40
C LEU A 91 -14.68 7.25 1.69
N LYS A 92 -14.68 8.53 2.05
CA LYS A 92 -15.41 9.59 1.32
C LYS A 92 -14.55 10.05 0.15
N ILE A 93 -15.16 10.29 -1.01
CA ILE A 93 -14.46 10.87 -2.16
C ILE A 93 -14.64 12.38 -2.11
N ILE A 94 -13.53 13.10 -2.20
CA ILE A 94 -13.49 14.55 -2.35
C ILE A 94 -12.85 14.87 -3.71
N LYS A 95 -13.55 15.70 -4.50
CA LYS A 95 -13.03 16.18 -5.78
C LYS A 95 -12.11 17.37 -5.55
N GLU A 96 -10.91 17.28 -6.11
CA GLU A 96 -9.93 18.36 -6.15
C GLU A 96 -9.53 18.63 -7.61
N GLU A 97 -9.91 19.80 -8.15
CA GLU A 97 -9.67 20.12 -9.56
C GLU A 97 -8.18 20.37 -9.85
N ASP A 98 -7.50 21.03 -8.93
CA ASP A 98 -6.04 21.25 -8.96
C ASP A 98 -5.41 20.38 -7.87
N PHE A 99 -5.28 19.08 -8.15
CA PHE A 99 -4.87 18.07 -7.18
C PHE A 99 -3.61 18.45 -6.38
N SER A 100 -2.54 18.84 -7.08
CA SER A 100 -1.27 19.16 -6.41
C SER A 100 -1.29 20.45 -5.60
N ILE A 101 -2.23 21.35 -5.86
CA ILE A 101 -2.43 22.58 -5.08
C ILE A 101 -3.30 22.31 -3.86
N ALA A 102 -4.32 21.48 -4.02
CA ALA A 102 -5.25 21.14 -2.95
C ALA A 102 -4.62 20.25 -1.87
N ILE A 103 -3.62 19.45 -2.23
CA ILE A 103 -2.90 18.57 -1.28
C ILE A 103 -1.80 19.39 -0.57
N ASP A 104 -2.15 19.99 0.55
CA ASP A 104 -1.26 20.81 1.39
C ASP A 104 -0.47 20.02 2.44
N PHE A 105 -0.51 18.69 2.35
CA PHE A 105 0.19 17.75 3.23
C PHE A 105 1.09 16.80 2.42
N ALA A 106 1.99 16.11 3.11
CA ALA A 106 2.83 15.06 2.53
C ALA A 106 2.08 13.72 2.57
N PRO A 107 1.64 13.15 1.44
CA PRO A 107 0.91 11.89 1.43
C PRO A 107 1.83 10.67 1.60
N CYS A 108 1.32 9.58 2.19
CA CYS A 108 2.05 8.31 2.27
C CYS A 108 2.12 7.62 0.90
N LYS A 109 1.10 7.81 0.06
CA LYS A 109 0.98 7.15 -1.24
C LYS A 109 0.15 7.99 -2.20
N CYS A 110 0.55 8.03 -3.47
CA CYS A 110 -0.27 8.48 -4.59
C CYS A 110 -0.57 7.32 -5.53
N MET A 111 -1.73 7.36 -6.19
CA MET A 111 -2.18 6.34 -7.12
C MET A 111 -2.53 6.99 -8.45
N LEU A 112 -2.07 6.38 -9.55
CA LEU A 112 -2.55 6.71 -10.89
C LEU A 112 -3.47 5.59 -11.39
N VAL A 113 -4.48 5.96 -12.17
CA VAL A 113 -5.53 5.04 -12.61
C VAL A 113 -5.75 5.19 -14.10
N SER A 114 -5.77 4.07 -14.81
CA SER A 114 -6.13 3.99 -16.22
C SER A 114 -6.54 2.58 -16.61
N ASP A 115 -7.46 2.44 -17.57
CA ASP A 115 -7.76 1.17 -18.23
C ASP A 115 -6.74 0.83 -19.34
N ASP A 116 -5.88 1.78 -19.72
CA ASP A 116 -4.79 1.57 -20.65
C ASP A 116 -3.56 0.97 -19.93
N GLU A 117 -3.56 -0.36 -19.82
CA GLU A 117 -2.50 -1.11 -19.15
C GLU A 117 -1.12 -0.93 -19.81
N GLU A 118 -1.08 -0.78 -21.14
CA GLU A 118 0.19 -0.59 -21.88
C GLU A 118 0.79 0.78 -21.54
N ALA A 119 -0.03 1.83 -21.53
CA ALA A 119 0.42 3.16 -21.17
C ALA A 119 0.86 3.24 -19.69
N LEU A 120 0.16 2.53 -18.76
CA LEU A 120 0.59 2.43 -17.38
C LEU A 120 1.92 1.70 -17.25
N THR A 121 2.13 0.61 -17.99
CA THR A 121 3.40 -0.15 -17.99
C THR A 121 4.55 0.72 -18.51
N GLY A 122 4.33 1.44 -19.60
CA GLY A 122 5.32 2.38 -20.15
C GLY A 122 5.71 3.48 -19.17
N LEU A 123 4.72 4.02 -18.43
CA LEU A 123 4.98 5.04 -17.40
C LEU A 123 5.70 4.45 -16.18
N GLU A 124 5.33 3.25 -15.75
CA GLU A 124 5.99 2.52 -14.65
C GLU A 124 7.48 2.33 -14.93
N GLU A 125 7.83 1.78 -16.12
CA GLU A 125 9.22 1.57 -16.52
C GLU A 125 10.00 2.88 -16.61
N HIS A 126 9.38 3.92 -17.16
CA HIS A 126 9.99 5.24 -17.22
C HIS A 126 10.26 5.81 -15.83
N TRP A 127 9.29 5.71 -14.92
CA TRP A 127 9.41 6.25 -13.57
C TRP A 127 10.36 5.44 -12.68
N LYS A 128 10.38 4.12 -12.80
CA LYS A 128 11.39 3.28 -12.11
C LYS A 128 12.82 3.75 -12.39
N ARG A 129 13.10 4.16 -13.63
CA ARG A 129 14.41 4.74 -13.99
C ARG A 129 14.59 6.17 -13.53
N ARG A 130 13.57 7.00 -13.69
CA ARG A 130 13.64 8.45 -13.47
C ARG A 130 13.57 8.85 -12.01
N LEU A 131 12.80 8.13 -11.21
CA LEU A 131 12.53 8.42 -9.80
C LEU A 131 13.33 7.51 -8.86
N ASN A 132 14.21 6.67 -9.40
CA ASN A 132 15.06 5.77 -8.62
C ASN A 132 15.78 6.52 -7.48
N GLY A 133 15.66 5.98 -6.26
CA GLY A 133 16.22 6.59 -5.05
C GLY A 133 15.38 7.74 -4.47
N THR A 134 14.29 8.15 -5.12
CA THR A 134 13.37 9.17 -4.62
C THR A 134 12.00 8.60 -4.30
N LEU A 135 11.40 7.91 -5.27
CA LEU A 135 10.10 7.25 -5.15
C LEU A 135 10.18 5.84 -5.75
N ASP A 136 9.48 4.90 -5.16
CA ASP A 136 9.23 3.60 -5.74
C ASP A 136 7.88 3.58 -6.44
N VAL A 137 7.84 2.87 -7.58
CA VAL A 137 6.67 2.82 -8.45
C VAL A 137 6.43 1.38 -8.85
N PHE A 138 5.19 0.90 -8.69
CA PHE A 138 4.82 -0.48 -9.04
C PHE A 138 3.32 -0.62 -9.29
N ARG A 139 2.96 -1.70 -9.97
CA ARG A 139 1.56 -2.07 -10.22
C ARG A 139 1.04 -2.95 -9.08
N SER A 140 -0.11 -2.60 -8.51
CA SER A 140 -0.83 -3.49 -7.58
C SER A 140 -2.01 -4.20 -8.25
N GLU A 141 -2.61 -3.53 -9.22
CA GLU A 141 -3.68 -4.05 -10.07
C GLU A 141 -3.40 -3.66 -11.54
N PRO A 142 -4.01 -4.32 -12.52
CA PRO A 142 -3.82 -3.97 -13.93
C PRO A 142 -4.05 -2.49 -14.25
N TYR A 143 -4.94 -1.85 -13.52
CA TYR A 143 -5.38 -0.46 -13.70
C TYR A 143 -4.80 0.52 -12.66
N PHE A 144 -4.01 0.06 -11.69
CA PHE A 144 -3.39 0.90 -10.64
C PHE A 144 -1.87 0.96 -10.74
N LEU A 145 -1.33 2.18 -10.80
CA LEU A 145 0.09 2.45 -10.62
C LEU A 145 0.29 3.16 -9.29
N GLU A 146 0.95 2.51 -8.36
CA GLU A 146 1.26 3.02 -7.03
C GLU A 146 2.57 3.78 -7.02
N VAL A 147 2.59 4.89 -6.31
CA VAL A 147 3.78 5.72 -6.06
C VAL A 147 3.94 5.89 -4.56
N VAL A 148 5.07 5.45 -4.03
CA VAL A 148 5.40 5.51 -2.59
C VAL A 148 6.80 6.07 -2.39
N PRO A 149 7.19 6.51 -1.18
CA PRO A 149 8.56 6.86 -0.87
C PRO A 149 9.53 5.70 -1.13
N CYS A 150 10.75 6.01 -1.60
CA CYS A 150 11.74 5.00 -1.92
C CYS A 150 12.13 4.14 -0.71
N GLY A 151 12.33 2.83 -0.96
CA GLY A 151 12.75 1.84 0.04
C GLY A 151 11.62 1.37 0.96
N ILE A 152 10.38 1.65 0.60
CA ILE A 152 9.19 1.16 1.31
C ILE A 152 8.72 -0.15 0.69
N ASP A 153 8.83 -1.21 1.45
CA ASP A 153 8.18 -2.50 1.19
C ASP A 153 7.78 -3.19 2.50
N LYS A 154 6.91 -4.19 2.41
CA LYS A 154 6.39 -4.90 3.58
C LYS A 154 7.49 -5.57 4.40
N ALA A 155 8.51 -6.12 3.77
CA ALA A 155 9.59 -6.83 4.44
C ALA A 155 10.52 -5.88 5.21
N ASN A 156 10.93 -4.77 4.58
CA ASN A 156 11.75 -3.74 5.22
C ASN A 156 11.04 -3.12 6.42
N THR A 157 9.76 -2.81 6.26
CA THR A 157 8.94 -2.23 7.33
C THR A 157 8.70 -3.21 8.47
N LEU A 158 8.42 -4.50 8.14
CA LEU A 158 8.34 -5.56 9.14
C LEU A 158 9.67 -5.69 9.89
N GLY A 159 10.81 -5.71 9.20
CA GLY A 159 12.12 -5.78 9.83
C GLY A 159 12.39 -4.62 10.80
N ALA A 160 11.96 -3.40 10.45
CA ALA A 160 12.06 -2.25 11.35
C ALA A 160 11.17 -2.42 12.59
N LEU A 161 9.94 -2.91 12.42
CA LEU A 161 9.02 -3.19 13.54
C LEU A 161 9.57 -4.28 14.46
N LEU A 162 10.07 -5.39 13.91
CA LEU A 162 10.67 -6.49 14.69
C LEU A 162 11.85 -6.00 15.51
N SER A 163 12.72 -5.18 14.90
CA SER A 163 13.86 -4.57 15.60
C SER A 163 13.41 -3.68 16.75
N HIS A 164 12.35 -2.89 16.56
CA HIS A 164 11.76 -2.03 17.61
C HIS A 164 11.22 -2.87 18.77
N LEU A 165 10.61 -4.02 18.48
CA LEU A 165 10.02 -4.92 19.46
C LEU A 165 11.01 -5.90 20.10
N ASN A 166 12.28 -5.94 19.63
CA ASN A 166 13.27 -6.93 19.99
C ASN A 166 12.81 -8.38 19.72
N ILE A 167 12.07 -8.58 18.61
CA ILE A 167 11.60 -9.88 18.14
C ILE A 167 12.56 -10.36 17.04
N THR A 168 13.01 -11.61 17.14
CA THR A 168 13.84 -12.22 16.09
C THR A 168 12.98 -12.77 14.96
N ARG A 169 13.58 -12.99 13.78
CA ARG A 169 12.84 -13.51 12.62
C ARG A 169 12.26 -14.90 12.87
N GLU A 170 12.97 -15.71 13.64
CA GLU A 170 12.60 -17.08 14.02
C GLU A 170 11.30 -17.12 14.88
N GLU A 171 10.95 -16.01 15.51
CA GLU A 171 9.74 -15.86 16.31
C GLU A 171 8.53 -15.37 15.47
N VAL A 172 8.72 -15.15 14.16
CA VAL A 172 7.71 -14.58 13.27
C VAL A 172 7.06 -15.65 12.41
N ILE A 173 5.74 -15.65 12.37
CA ILE A 173 4.93 -16.31 11.34
C ILE A 173 4.38 -15.23 10.42
N ALA A 174 4.72 -15.27 9.12
CA ALA A 174 4.15 -14.39 8.11
C ALA A 174 3.13 -15.15 7.27
N ILE A 175 1.97 -14.55 7.03
CA ILE A 175 0.91 -15.12 6.19
C ILE A 175 0.62 -14.13 5.06
N GLY A 176 0.60 -14.61 3.81
CA GLY A 176 0.39 -13.77 2.65
C GLY A 176 -0.21 -14.52 1.46
N ASP A 177 -0.72 -13.77 0.48
CA ASP A 177 -1.38 -14.33 -0.70
C ASP A 177 -0.89 -13.73 -2.02
N GLY A 178 -0.30 -12.54 -1.99
CA GLY A 178 0.11 -11.80 -3.16
C GLY A 178 1.62 -11.81 -3.44
N VAL A 179 2.00 -11.46 -4.66
CA VAL A 179 3.41 -11.33 -5.04
C VAL A 179 4.15 -10.29 -4.17
N CYS A 180 3.45 -9.25 -3.72
CA CYS A 180 4.00 -8.24 -2.82
C CYS A 180 4.29 -8.75 -1.39
N ASP A 181 3.83 -9.97 -1.04
CA ASP A 181 4.08 -10.60 0.26
C ASP A 181 5.31 -11.52 0.24
N VAL A 182 5.82 -11.88 -0.93
CA VAL A 182 6.91 -12.86 -1.08
C VAL A 182 8.11 -12.53 -0.19
N ASN A 183 8.57 -11.29 -0.21
CA ASN A 183 9.72 -10.89 0.61
C ASN A 183 9.41 -11.03 2.12
N MET A 184 8.18 -10.72 2.53
CA MET A 184 7.73 -10.87 3.92
C MET A 184 7.68 -12.34 4.34
N LEU A 185 7.17 -13.22 3.47
CA LEU A 185 7.15 -14.66 3.71
C LEU A 185 8.56 -15.23 3.88
N GLN A 186 9.50 -14.81 3.03
CA GLN A 186 10.88 -15.30 3.02
C GLN A 186 11.73 -14.85 4.22
N ILE A 187 11.42 -13.70 4.83
CA ILE A 187 12.19 -13.21 5.99
C ILE A 187 11.67 -13.74 7.32
N ALA A 188 10.48 -14.31 7.38
CA ALA A 188 9.91 -14.88 8.60
C ALA A 188 10.54 -16.21 8.95
N GLY A 189 10.45 -16.61 10.22
CA GLY A 189 10.82 -17.95 10.66
C GLY A 189 9.90 -19.04 10.12
N LEU A 190 8.65 -18.67 9.81
CA LEU A 190 7.67 -19.50 9.09
C LEU A 190 6.88 -18.62 8.14
N GLY A 191 7.10 -18.77 6.84
CA GLY A 191 6.31 -18.15 5.78
C GLY A 191 5.17 -19.04 5.34
N VAL A 192 3.94 -18.53 5.38
CA VAL A 192 2.70 -19.28 5.02
C VAL A 192 2.01 -18.61 3.84
N ALA A 193 1.89 -19.30 2.71
CA ALA A 193 1.10 -18.86 1.57
C ALA A 193 -0.34 -19.38 1.66
N MET A 194 -1.31 -18.54 1.26
CA MET A 194 -2.71 -18.95 1.17
C MET A 194 -2.93 -19.93 0.01
N GLY A 195 -3.87 -20.87 0.16
CA GLY A 195 -4.15 -21.91 -0.83
C GLY A 195 -4.57 -21.38 -2.21
N HIS A 196 -5.21 -20.21 -2.27
CA HIS A 196 -5.60 -19.53 -3.52
C HIS A 196 -4.49 -18.67 -4.15
N SER A 197 -3.32 -18.55 -3.50
CA SER A 197 -2.18 -17.79 -4.04
C SER A 197 -1.69 -18.34 -5.37
N GLN A 198 -1.06 -17.48 -6.17
CA GLN A 198 -0.35 -17.90 -7.38
C GLN A 198 0.82 -18.85 -7.04
N ASP A 199 1.17 -19.75 -7.96
CA ASP A 199 2.26 -20.71 -7.75
C ASP A 199 3.60 -20.02 -7.45
N SER A 200 3.86 -18.84 -8.05
CA SER A 200 5.04 -18.02 -7.77
C SER A 200 5.16 -17.56 -6.31
N VAL A 201 4.04 -17.43 -5.60
CA VAL A 201 4.01 -17.10 -4.16
C VAL A 201 4.17 -18.36 -3.32
N LYS A 202 3.44 -19.44 -3.68
CA LYS A 202 3.48 -20.72 -2.95
C LYS A 202 4.87 -21.34 -2.88
N VAL A 203 5.64 -21.25 -3.97
CA VAL A 203 7.02 -21.79 -3.99
C VAL A 203 8.01 -21.02 -3.13
N CYS A 204 7.64 -19.80 -2.69
CA CYS A 204 8.47 -18.95 -1.83
C CYS A 204 8.13 -19.08 -0.34
N ALA A 205 7.10 -19.87 0.01
CA ALA A 205 6.64 -20.08 1.38
C ALA A 205 7.11 -21.44 1.93
N ASP A 206 7.25 -21.54 3.24
CA ASP A 206 7.58 -22.80 3.93
C ASP A 206 6.34 -23.72 4.02
N TYR A 207 5.15 -23.14 4.05
CA TYR A 207 3.89 -23.86 4.16
C TYR A 207 2.80 -23.21 3.29
N VAL A 208 1.91 -24.03 2.76
CA VAL A 208 0.71 -23.59 2.04
C VAL A 208 -0.53 -24.04 2.83
N THR A 209 -1.33 -23.09 3.28
CA THR A 209 -2.59 -23.38 4.01
C THR A 209 -3.77 -23.55 3.03
N ALA A 210 -4.95 -23.85 3.56
CA ALA A 210 -6.19 -23.90 2.78
C ALA A 210 -6.53 -22.56 2.11
N SER A 211 -7.43 -22.57 1.16
CA SER A 211 -8.01 -21.36 0.60
C SER A 211 -8.94 -20.69 1.62
N ASN A 212 -9.10 -19.38 1.52
CA ASN A 212 -10.09 -18.63 2.29
C ASN A 212 -11.56 -19.00 1.96
N GLU A 213 -11.78 -19.86 0.97
CA GLU A 213 -13.10 -20.42 0.59
C GLU A 213 -13.35 -21.82 1.17
N GLU A 214 -12.38 -22.38 1.89
CA GLU A 214 -12.40 -23.76 2.43
C GLU A 214 -12.54 -23.82 3.96
N ASP A 215 -13.01 -22.76 4.60
CA ASP A 215 -13.24 -22.68 6.04
C ASP A 215 -14.43 -23.54 6.52
#